data_88765e9c0d132ebcac32e3354d6c7b15
#
_entry.id   88765e9c0d132ebcac32e3354d6c7b15
#
_cell.length_a   1.000
_cell.length_b   1.000
_cell.length_c   1.000
_cell.angle_alpha   90.00
_cell.angle_beta   90.00
_cell.angle_gamma   90.00
#
_symmetry.space_group_name_H-M   'P 1'
#
loop_
_entity.id
_entity.type
_entity.pdbx_description
1 polymer ?
#
loop_
_entity_poly.entity_id
_entity_poly.type
_entity_poly.pdbx_seq_one_letter_code
_entity_poly.pdbx_strand_id
1 'polypeptide(L)'
;MAIRKTVLLLSIITVIEGQNECRPCNSSFPGGYVTISYQIGKNSNEQRFRDLQISFAIVIPHGELPVFPFLGLTYGSRKMKDGTKQRYGDLQLNLVSIVAGGFGIGVISSGGSMHKRQKSWAGILPLPVILTKDSFYIEGERLSSKGIMLSYPMPIFGFAFFP
;
A
#
# COMPACT_ATOMS: atom_id res chain seq x y z
N MET A 1 -19.93 13.72 -12.31
CA MET A 1 -20.32 12.30 -12.09
C MET A 1 -19.66 11.33 -13.08
N ALA A 2 -19.22 11.75 -14.27
CA ALA A 2 -18.56 10.92 -15.28
C ALA A 2 -17.15 10.46 -14.90
N ILE A 3 -16.33 11.31 -14.28
CA ILE A 3 -14.92 11.03 -13.93
C ILE A 3 -14.78 9.83 -12.99
N ARG A 4 -15.72 9.65 -12.04
CA ARG A 4 -15.67 8.52 -11.07
C ARG A 4 -15.87 7.15 -11.74
N LYS A 5 -16.69 7.08 -12.81
CA LYS A 5 -16.92 5.82 -13.53
C LYS A 5 -15.72 5.44 -14.40
N THR A 6 -15.01 6.43 -14.96
CA THR A 6 -13.85 6.20 -15.82
C THR A 6 -12.65 5.69 -15.02
N VAL A 7 -12.42 6.20 -13.81
CA VAL A 7 -11.32 5.72 -12.95
C VAL A 7 -11.56 4.28 -12.50
N LEU A 8 -12.80 3.91 -12.18
CA LEU A 8 -13.16 2.55 -11.79
C LEU A 8 -13.00 1.57 -12.97
N LEU A 9 -13.37 1.98 -14.18
CA LEU A 9 -13.21 1.16 -15.40
C LEU A 9 -11.73 0.97 -15.76
N LEU A 10 -10.90 2.02 -15.64
CA LEU A 10 -9.46 1.90 -15.91
C LEU A 10 -8.78 0.95 -14.92
N SER A 11 -9.14 0.98 -13.64
CA SER A 11 -8.56 0.05 -12.66
C SER A 11 -8.97 -1.42 -12.89
N ILE A 12 -10.15 -1.66 -13.45
CA ILE A 12 -10.60 -3.01 -13.82
C ILE A 12 -9.89 -3.48 -15.10
N ILE A 13 -9.72 -2.60 -16.09
CA ILE A 13 -9.07 -2.93 -17.37
C ILE A 13 -7.59 -3.28 -17.15
N THR A 14 -6.86 -2.55 -16.32
CA THR A 14 -5.44 -2.86 -16.04
C THR A 14 -5.23 -4.19 -15.29
N VAL A 15 -6.24 -4.65 -14.53
CA VAL A 15 -6.20 -5.98 -13.89
C VAL A 15 -6.52 -7.09 -14.89
N ILE A 16 -7.36 -6.82 -15.89
CA ILE A 16 -7.78 -7.83 -16.89
C ILE A 16 -6.76 -7.98 -18.01
N GLU A 17 -6.13 -6.90 -18.47
CA GLU A 17 -5.10 -6.99 -19.52
C GLU A 17 -3.84 -7.76 -19.08
N GLY A 18 -3.54 -7.80 -17.78
CA GLY A 18 -2.48 -8.65 -17.24
C GLY A 18 -2.76 -10.16 -17.27
N GLN A 19 -3.99 -10.59 -17.58
CA GLN A 19 -4.38 -11.99 -17.55
C GLN A 19 -4.46 -12.67 -18.94
N ASN A 20 -4.39 -11.91 -20.04
CA ASN A 20 -4.72 -12.44 -21.37
C ASN A 20 -3.53 -12.91 -22.22
N GLU A 21 -2.32 -12.92 -21.70
CA GLU A 21 -1.16 -13.50 -22.43
C GLU A 21 -0.63 -14.76 -21.74
N CYS A 22 -1.45 -15.79 -21.67
CA CYS A 22 -0.96 -17.16 -21.45
C CYS A 22 -0.34 -17.70 -22.74
N ARG A 23 0.92 -17.36 -23.00
CA ARG A 23 1.80 -18.20 -23.83
C ARG A 23 2.51 -19.20 -22.93
N PRO A 24 2.79 -20.41 -23.44
CA PRO A 24 3.34 -21.48 -22.62
C PRO A 24 4.69 -21.05 -22.03
N CYS A 25 4.81 -21.13 -20.73
CA CYS A 25 6.03 -21.15 -19.92
C CYS A 25 6.84 -19.85 -19.70
N ASN A 26 6.35 -18.68 -20.06
CA ASN A 26 6.92 -17.44 -19.53
C ASN A 26 5.81 -16.61 -18.94
N SER A 27 5.48 -16.86 -17.68
CA SER A 27 4.60 -15.98 -16.92
C SER A 27 5.31 -14.63 -16.73
N SER A 28 5.06 -13.71 -17.64
CA SER A 28 5.46 -12.30 -17.48
C SER A 28 4.55 -11.61 -16.46
N PHE A 29 4.52 -12.15 -15.24
CA PHE A 29 3.92 -11.43 -14.13
C PHE A 29 4.79 -10.20 -13.89
N PRO A 30 4.23 -8.99 -13.82
CA PRO A 30 5.03 -7.81 -13.59
C PRO A 30 5.79 -7.99 -12.27
N GLY A 31 7.12 -7.95 -12.35
CA GLY A 31 8.01 -8.21 -11.21
C GLY A 31 7.95 -7.12 -10.14
N GLY A 32 7.29 -5.99 -10.40
CA GLY A 32 7.19 -4.90 -9.44
C GLY A 32 6.05 -3.94 -9.73
N TYR A 33 5.69 -3.18 -8.70
CA TYR A 33 4.64 -2.17 -8.73
C TYR A 33 5.10 -0.88 -8.06
N VAL A 34 4.69 0.25 -8.63
CA VAL A 34 4.61 1.53 -7.91
C VAL A 34 3.16 1.76 -7.54
N THR A 35 2.92 2.12 -6.31
CA THR A 35 1.55 2.36 -5.82
C THR A 35 1.46 3.76 -5.23
N ILE A 36 0.50 4.53 -5.70
CA ILE A 36 0.13 5.81 -5.09
C ILE A 36 -1.12 5.57 -4.26
N SER A 37 -1.10 6.00 -3.01
CA SER A 37 -2.23 5.78 -2.11
C SER A 37 -2.55 7.03 -1.32
N TYR A 38 -3.85 7.26 -1.12
CA TYR A 38 -4.38 8.33 -0.30
C TYR A 38 -5.22 7.74 0.82
N GLN A 39 -4.91 8.11 2.06
CA GLN A 39 -5.55 7.60 3.26
C GLN A 39 -6.20 8.74 4.03
N ILE A 40 -7.39 8.50 4.57
CA ILE A 40 -8.05 9.34 5.57
C ILE A 40 -8.33 8.51 6.80
N GLY A 41 -8.23 9.12 7.97
CA GLY A 41 -8.46 8.37 9.21
C GLY A 41 -8.50 9.25 10.44
N LYS A 42 -8.47 8.56 11.59
CA LYS A 42 -8.41 9.15 12.92
C LYS A 42 -7.34 8.45 13.75
N ASN A 43 -6.70 9.19 14.63
CA ASN A 43 -5.82 8.64 15.66
C ASN A 43 -6.61 8.29 16.94
N SER A 44 -5.92 7.71 17.93
CA SER A 44 -6.51 7.37 19.24
C SER A 44 -7.10 8.59 19.99
N ASN A 45 -6.66 9.79 19.68
CA ASN A 45 -7.16 11.04 20.26
C ASN A 45 -8.28 11.68 19.39
N GLU A 46 -8.94 10.88 18.53
CA GLU A 46 -10.02 11.29 17.63
C GLU A 46 -9.64 12.40 16.62
N GLN A 47 -8.36 12.77 16.53
CA GLN A 47 -7.89 13.75 15.54
C GLN A 47 -7.89 13.12 14.15
N ARG A 48 -8.47 13.83 13.20
CA ARG A 48 -8.49 13.42 11.79
C ARG A 48 -7.15 13.69 11.12
N PHE A 49 -6.79 12.81 10.20
CA PHE A 49 -5.61 13.00 9.35
C PHE A 49 -5.91 12.68 7.89
N ARG A 50 -5.05 13.21 7.03
CA ARG A 50 -4.95 12.86 5.61
C ARG A 50 -3.50 12.46 5.35
N ASP A 51 -3.34 11.44 4.55
CA ASP A 51 -2.05 10.82 4.31
C ASP A 51 -1.90 10.53 2.82
N LEU A 52 -0.77 10.90 2.24
CA LEU A 52 -0.37 10.57 0.88
C LEU A 52 0.89 9.73 0.94
N GLN A 53 0.88 8.58 0.28
CA GLN A 53 2.03 7.70 0.24
C GLN A 53 2.30 7.20 -1.18
N ILE A 54 3.57 6.94 -1.43
CA ILE A 54 4.06 6.21 -2.58
C ILE A 54 4.77 4.96 -2.08
N SER A 55 4.51 3.83 -2.72
CA SER A 55 5.14 2.56 -2.39
C SER A 55 5.75 1.96 -3.64
N PHE A 56 6.90 1.36 -3.49
CA PHE A 56 7.54 0.51 -4.48
C PHE A 56 7.56 -0.91 -3.93
N ALA A 57 7.08 -1.88 -4.71
CA ALA A 57 7.01 -3.27 -4.29
C ALA A 57 7.50 -4.20 -5.39
N ILE A 58 8.25 -5.21 -5.02
CA ILE A 58 8.73 -6.29 -5.90
C ILE A 58 8.13 -7.61 -5.46
N VAL A 59 7.82 -8.46 -6.43
CA VAL A 59 7.37 -9.84 -6.19
C VAL A 59 8.52 -10.64 -5.61
N ILE A 60 8.23 -11.42 -4.56
CA ILE A 60 9.15 -12.44 -4.08
C ILE A 60 8.82 -13.71 -4.87
N PRO A 61 9.80 -14.32 -5.59
CA PRO A 61 9.58 -15.56 -6.28
C PRO A 61 9.06 -16.63 -5.31
N HIS A 62 7.99 -17.31 -5.67
CA HIS A 62 7.37 -18.36 -4.87
C HIS A 62 6.85 -19.46 -5.82
N GLY A 63 6.60 -20.65 -5.28
CA GLY A 63 6.05 -21.75 -6.05
C GLY A 63 4.57 -21.55 -6.42
N GLU A 64 3.84 -22.63 -6.65
CA GLU A 64 2.44 -22.64 -7.13
C GLU A 64 1.39 -22.19 -6.09
N LEU A 65 1.73 -21.29 -5.18
CA LEU A 65 0.78 -20.79 -4.20
C LEU A 65 -0.15 -19.73 -4.83
N PRO A 66 -1.45 -19.75 -4.52
CA PRO A 66 -2.40 -18.76 -5.04
C PRO A 66 -2.28 -17.38 -4.35
N VAL A 67 -1.17 -17.14 -3.70
CA VAL A 67 -0.88 -15.90 -2.95
C VAL A 67 0.45 -15.35 -3.41
N PHE A 68 0.47 -14.08 -3.79
CA PHE A 68 1.66 -13.39 -4.29
C PHE A 68 2.28 -12.56 -3.16
N PRO A 69 3.45 -12.95 -2.63
CA PRO A 69 4.18 -12.16 -1.66
C PRO A 69 4.96 -11.04 -2.35
N PHE A 70 4.90 -9.83 -1.79
CA PHE A 70 5.65 -8.67 -2.24
C PHE A 70 6.43 -8.05 -1.09
N LEU A 71 7.68 -7.72 -1.34
CA LEU A 71 8.46 -6.87 -0.47
C LEU A 71 8.43 -5.45 -1.01
N GLY A 72 8.09 -4.49 -0.16
CA GLY A 72 7.91 -3.10 -0.58
C GLY A 72 8.55 -2.09 0.36
N LEU A 73 8.89 -0.95 -0.22
CA LEU A 73 9.29 0.26 0.48
C LEU A 73 8.21 1.31 0.29
N THR A 74 7.81 1.94 1.37
CA THR A 74 6.79 3.01 1.35
C THR A 74 7.37 4.28 1.95
N TYR A 75 7.11 5.39 1.28
CA TYR A 75 7.34 6.72 1.81
C TYR A 75 6.03 7.49 1.80
N GLY A 76 5.73 8.22 2.88
CA GLY A 76 4.49 8.96 2.98
C GLY A 76 4.59 10.23 3.81
N SER A 77 3.58 11.07 3.63
CA SER A 77 3.42 12.32 4.36
C SER A 77 1.98 12.43 4.87
N ARG A 78 1.87 12.56 6.18
CA ARG A 78 0.60 12.70 6.89
C ARG A 78 0.43 14.13 7.38
N LYS A 79 -0.75 14.69 7.12
CA LYS A 79 -1.18 15.99 7.65
C LYS A 79 -2.31 15.77 8.65
N MET A 80 -2.09 16.20 9.87
CA MET A 80 -3.10 16.19 10.93
C MET A 80 -4.04 17.39 10.79
N LYS A 81 -5.21 17.32 11.40
CA LYS A 81 -6.19 18.42 11.37
C LYS A 81 -5.66 19.71 12.00
N ASP A 82 -4.80 19.60 13.01
CA ASP A 82 -4.14 20.74 13.68
C ASP A 82 -3.03 21.40 12.85
N GLY A 83 -2.77 20.90 11.63
CA GLY A 83 -1.73 21.40 10.74
C GLY A 83 -0.38 20.68 10.88
N THR A 84 -0.20 19.86 11.90
CA THR A 84 1.04 19.10 12.11
C THR A 84 1.30 18.19 10.92
N LYS A 85 2.54 18.21 10.42
CA LYS A 85 3.00 17.35 9.32
C LYS A 85 3.93 16.28 9.87
N GLN A 86 3.70 15.07 9.47
CA GLN A 86 4.51 13.89 9.80
C GLN A 86 4.99 13.27 8.49
N ARG A 87 6.24 12.80 8.45
CA ARG A 87 6.79 12.04 7.32
C ARG A 87 7.20 10.65 7.83
N TYR A 88 7.09 9.65 6.98
CA TYR A 88 7.43 8.31 7.39
C TYR A 88 8.01 7.49 6.23
N GLY A 89 8.75 6.45 6.60
CA GLY A 89 9.23 5.42 5.70
C GLY A 89 9.05 4.04 6.33
N ASP A 90 8.51 3.10 5.57
CA ASP A 90 8.22 1.73 6.02
C ASP A 90 8.79 0.70 5.05
N LEU A 91 9.32 -0.38 5.57
CA LEU A 91 9.50 -1.64 4.86
C LEU A 91 8.22 -2.47 5.04
N GLN A 92 7.64 -2.98 3.96
CA GLN A 92 6.37 -3.69 3.97
C GLN A 92 6.50 -5.08 3.36
N LEU A 93 5.86 -6.05 4.00
CA LEU A 93 5.56 -7.35 3.43
C LEU A 93 4.06 -7.38 3.09
N ASN A 94 3.75 -7.63 1.84
CA ASN A 94 2.39 -7.65 1.32
C ASN A 94 2.08 -9.04 0.77
N LEU A 95 0.90 -9.53 1.05
CA LEU A 95 0.35 -10.76 0.51
C LEU A 95 -0.87 -10.40 -0.33
N VAL A 96 -0.87 -10.78 -1.58
CA VAL A 96 -1.92 -10.42 -2.54
C VAL A 96 -2.54 -11.69 -3.11
N SER A 97 -3.86 -11.79 -2.96
CA SER A 97 -4.75 -12.79 -3.53
C SER A 97 -6.10 -12.10 -3.78
N ILE A 98 -7.21 -12.80 -3.74
CA ILE A 98 -8.57 -12.19 -3.69
C ILE A 98 -8.70 -11.27 -2.47
N VAL A 99 -8.14 -11.70 -1.32
CA VAL A 99 -7.92 -10.85 -0.16
C VAL A 99 -6.46 -10.41 -0.18
N ALA A 100 -6.23 -9.12 -0.10
CA ALA A 100 -4.90 -8.54 -0.01
C ALA A 100 -4.67 -7.99 1.40
N GLY A 101 -3.47 -8.17 1.91
CA GLY A 101 -3.09 -7.64 3.21
C GLY A 101 -1.60 -7.45 3.34
N GLY A 102 -1.19 -6.67 4.32
CA GLY A 102 0.23 -6.45 4.54
C GLY A 102 0.54 -5.90 5.92
N PHE A 103 1.81 -6.02 6.24
CA PHE A 103 2.39 -5.51 7.46
C PHE A 103 3.66 -4.72 7.12
N GLY A 104 3.83 -3.58 7.75
CA GLY A 104 4.99 -2.71 7.57
C GLY A 104 5.61 -2.30 8.90
N ILE A 105 6.91 -2.18 8.91
CA ILE A 105 7.69 -1.62 10.01
C ILE A 105 8.54 -0.47 9.48
N GLY A 106 8.67 0.58 10.26
CA GLY A 106 9.43 1.74 9.82
C GLY A 106 9.54 2.81 10.88
N VAL A 107 9.70 4.02 10.41
CA VAL A 107 9.87 5.20 11.25
C VAL A 107 8.94 6.31 10.79
N ILE A 108 8.45 7.10 11.75
CA ILE A 108 7.67 8.31 11.52
C ILE A 108 8.36 9.47 12.22
N SER A 109 8.52 10.58 11.50
CA SER A 109 9.06 11.83 12.05
C SER A 109 7.89 12.74 12.43
N SER A 110 7.87 13.18 13.68
CA SER A 110 6.88 14.11 14.22
C SER A 110 7.58 15.11 15.13
N GLY A 111 7.39 16.41 14.90
CA GLY A 111 8.02 17.45 15.73
C GLY A 111 9.56 17.44 15.75
N GLY A 112 10.23 16.89 14.72
CA GLY A 112 11.69 16.74 14.66
C GLY A 112 12.24 15.47 15.28
N SER A 113 11.42 14.68 15.99
CA SER A 113 11.80 13.40 16.59
C SER A 113 11.37 12.24 15.70
N MET A 114 12.15 11.15 15.72
CA MET A 114 11.85 9.91 15.01
C MET A 114 11.29 8.85 15.95
N HIS A 115 10.20 8.23 15.57
CA HIS A 115 9.51 7.20 16.35
C HIS A 115 9.32 5.95 15.53
N LYS A 116 9.40 4.78 16.18
CA LYS A 116 9.09 3.49 15.54
C LYS A 116 7.62 3.45 15.12
N ARG A 117 7.37 2.95 13.91
CA ARG A 117 6.03 2.80 13.35
C ARG A 117 5.80 1.36 12.91
N GLN A 118 4.58 0.89 13.15
CA GLN A 118 4.07 -0.35 12.62
C GLN A 118 2.76 -0.05 11.88
N LYS A 119 2.60 -0.59 10.69
CA LYS A 119 1.40 -0.46 9.88
C LYS A 119 0.90 -1.83 9.49
N SER A 120 -0.41 -2.04 9.57
CA SER A 120 -1.09 -3.17 8.97
C SER A 120 -2.23 -2.68 8.10
N TRP A 121 -2.53 -3.45 7.07
CA TRP A 121 -3.62 -3.12 6.17
C TRP A 121 -4.24 -4.38 5.60
N ALA A 122 -5.52 -4.29 5.23
CA ALA A 122 -6.24 -5.36 4.55
C ALA A 122 -7.28 -4.77 3.60
N GLY A 123 -7.53 -5.47 2.51
CA GLY A 123 -8.52 -5.12 1.49
C GLY A 123 -8.98 -6.33 0.69
N ILE A 124 -9.96 -6.14 -0.14
CA ILE A 124 -10.51 -7.17 -1.04
C ILE A 124 -10.36 -6.66 -2.47
N LEU A 125 -9.69 -7.42 -3.31
CA LEU A 125 -9.58 -7.11 -4.73
C LEU A 125 -10.88 -7.49 -5.47
N PRO A 126 -11.28 -6.71 -6.49
CA PRO A 126 -10.61 -5.58 -7.10
C PRO A 126 -10.95 -4.21 -6.45
N LEU A 127 -11.52 -4.16 -5.25
CA LEU A 127 -11.89 -2.90 -4.62
C LEU A 127 -10.64 -2.11 -4.26
N PRO A 128 -10.50 -0.85 -4.69
CA PRO A 128 -9.34 -0.02 -4.38
C PRO A 128 -9.36 0.50 -2.93
N VAL A 129 -10.25 -0.03 -2.09
CA VAL A 129 -10.48 0.40 -0.71
C VAL A 129 -9.80 -0.56 0.26
N ILE A 130 -8.92 -0.04 1.07
CA ILE A 130 -8.09 -0.78 1.99
C ILE A 130 -8.29 -0.21 3.40
N LEU A 131 -8.54 -1.07 4.37
CA LEU A 131 -8.56 -0.72 5.79
C LEU A 131 -7.13 -0.70 6.33
N THR A 132 -6.80 0.31 7.12
CA THR A 132 -5.45 0.48 7.65
C THR A 132 -5.47 0.70 9.15
N LYS A 133 -4.44 0.19 9.80
CA LYS A 133 -4.16 0.43 11.21
C LYS A 133 -2.68 0.71 11.38
N ASP A 134 -2.35 1.86 11.95
CA ASP A 134 -0.99 2.25 12.31
C ASP A 134 -0.83 2.27 13.83
N SER A 135 0.37 1.97 14.30
CA SER A 135 0.77 2.13 15.70
C SER A 135 2.16 2.71 15.74
N PHE A 136 2.38 3.69 16.60
CA PHE A 136 3.68 4.31 16.83
C PHE A 136 3.82 4.74 18.28
N TYR A 137 5.05 4.87 18.75
CA TYR A 137 5.35 5.19 20.13
C TYR A 137 5.92 6.59 20.20
N ILE A 138 5.26 7.48 20.95
CA ILE A 138 5.74 8.83 21.26
C ILE A 138 5.85 8.93 22.78
N GLU A 139 7.03 9.30 23.28
CA GLU A 139 7.29 9.52 24.72
C GLU A 139 6.85 8.33 25.61
N GLY A 140 6.99 7.10 25.10
CA GLY A 140 6.59 5.89 25.81
C GLY A 140 5.11 5.52 25.69
N GLU A 141 4.27 6.39 25.15
CA GLU A 141 2.87 6.10 24.89
C GLU A 141 2.66 5.48 23.50
N ARG A 142 1.82 4.45 23.43
CA ARG A 142 1.42 3.84 22.19
C ARG A 142 0.23 4.58 21.59
N LEU A 143 0.47 5.34 20.56
CA LEU A 143 -0.56 5.94 19.74
C LEU A 143 -0.96 5.01 18.61
N SER A 144 -2.24 4.90 18.35
CA SER A 144 -2.76 4.14 17.20
C SER A 144 -3.62 5.03 16.33
N SER A 145 -3.68 4.71 15.05
CA SER A 145 -4.58 5.36 14.11
C SER A 145 -5.20 4.32 13.19
N LYS A 146 -6.45 4.57 12.80
CA LYS A 146 -7.21 3.74 11.89
C LYS A 146 -7.67 4.61 10.72
N GLY A 147 -7.74 4.03 9.55
CA GLY A 147 -8.17 4.77 8.36
C GLY A 147 -8.61 3.87 7.22
N ILE A 148 -9.10 4.55 6.20
CA ILE A 148 -9.44 3.98 4.91
C ILE A 148 -8.46 4.55 3.90
N MET A 149 -7.87 3.70 3.11
CA MET A 149 -6.88 4.04 2.08
C MET A 149 -7.43 3.66 0.71
N LEU A 150 -7.35 4.58 -0.22
CA LEU A 150 -7.51 4.32 -1.65
C LEU A 150 -6.12 4.08 -2.23
N SER A 151 -5.94 3.03 -2.98
CA SER A 151 -4.65 2.62 -3.52
C SER A 151 -4.75 2.36 -5.01
N TYR A 152 -3.81 2.89 -5.77
CA TYR A 152 -3.72 2.69 -7.21
C TYR A 152 -2.36 2.08 -7.56
N PRO A 153 -2.29 0.77 -7.81
CA PRO A 153 -1.06 0.10 -8.23
C PRO A 153 -0.83 0.32 -9.72
N MET A 154 0.42 0.65 -10.06
CA MET A 154 0.91 0.77 -11.43
C MET A 154 1.98 -0.28 -11.64
N PRO A 155 1.82 -1.25 -12.55
CA PRO A 155 2.84 -2.24 -12.84
C PRO A 155 4.07 -1.57 -13.45
N ILE A 156 5.25 -2.03 -13.06
CA ILE A 156 6.52 -1.65 -13.68
C ILE A 156 6.86 -2.75 -14.67
N PHE A 157 6.82 -2.41 -15.95
CA PHE A 157 7.24 -3.32 -17.01
C PHE A 157 8.77 -3.41 -17.04
N GLY A 158 9.33 -4.63 -17.19
CA GLY A 158 10.71 -4.82 -17.61
C GLY A 158 11.64 -5.63 -16.72
N PHE A 159 11.14 -6.33 -15.69
CA PHE A 159 11.95 -7.36 -15.05
C PHE A 159 11.51 -8.75 -15.53
N ALA A 160 12.04 -9.16 -16.69
CA ALA A 160 12.12 -10.58 -16.99
C ALA A 160 13.10 -11.17 -15.98
N PHE A 161 12.62 -11.82 -14.94
CA PHE A 161 13.47 -12.72 -14.15
C PHE A 161 13.69 -13.98 -15.00
N PHE A 162 14.95 -14.17 -15.33
CA PHE A 162 15.51 -15.21 -16.17
C PHE A 162 15.11 -16.63 -15.74
N PRO A 163 15.18 -17.55 -16.70
CA PRO A 163 14.93 -18.96 -16.47
C PRO A 163 15.92 -19.59 -15.54
#